data_afe799fe3ff3228af778b5606ebf0858
#
_entry.id   afe799fe3ff3228af778b5606ebf0858
#
_cell.length_a   1.000
_cell.length_b   1.000
_cell.length_c   1.000
_cell.angle_alpha   90.00
_cell.angle_beta   90.00
_cell.angle_gamma   90.00
#
_symmetry.space_group_name_H-M   'P 1'
#
loop_
_entity.id
_entity.type
_entity.pdbx_description
1 polymer ?
#
loop_
_entity_poly.entity_id
_entity_poly.type
_entity_poly.pdbx_seq_one_letter_code
_entity_poly.pdbx_strand_id
1 'polypeptide(L)'
;MNEIQGVSRLKIRDGKLAEFQRVASQFMQVARTKDSGTLQYELYFSQDQTECLVLERYRDVQSLVEHHNNVGGLMGALLKTCAGSSEVCGTATPELIKALNGSSVQLFTPYQTL
;
A
#
# COMPACT_ATOMS: atom_id res chain seq x y z
N MET A 1 -3.88 10.84 17.37
CA MET A 1 -4.28 10.56 16.00
C MET A 1 -3.69 9.24 15.59
N ASN A 2 -4.56 8.34 15.18
CA ASN A 2 -4.14 6.97 14.90
C ASN A 2 -4.06 6.64 13.42
N GLU A 3 -4.28 7.63 12.55
CA GLU A 3 -4.23 7.39 11.12
C GLU A 3 -2.83 6.99 10.66
N ILE A 4 -2.82 6.08 9.70
CA ILE A 4 -1.60 5.56 9.09
C ILE A 4 -1.65 5.93 7.61
N GLN A 5 -0.54 6.46 7.10
CA GLN A 5 -0.42 6.73 5.67
C GLN A 5 0.62 5.79 5.07
N GLY A 6 0.33 5.30 3.88
CA GLY A 6 1.26 4.47 3.14
C GLY A 6 1.55 5.07 1.78
N VAL A 7 2.79 4.99 1.36
CA VAL A 7 3.22 5.42 0.03
C VAL A 7 4.05 4.29 -0.57
N SER A 8 3.66 3.83 -1.74
CA SER A 8 4.42 2.82 -2.47
C SER A 8 4.79 3.37 -3.83
N ARG A 9 6.03 3.14 -4.23
CA ARG A 9 6.50 3.47 -5.58
C ARG A 9 6.84 2.15 -6.27
N LEU A 10 6.11 1.84 -7.33
CA LEU A 10 6.20 0.57 -8.01
C LEU A 10 6.72 0.79 -9.43
N LYS A 11 7.82 0.13 -9.76
CA LYS A 11 8.34 0.15 -11.12
C LYS A 11 7.79 -1.06 -11.87
N ILE A 12 7.07 -0.81 -12.96
CA ILE A 12 6.42 -1.87 -13.73
C ILE A 12 7.46 -2.55 -14.61
N ARG A 13 7.47 -3.89 -14.57
CA ARG A 13 8.40 -4.67 -15.37
C ARG A 13 8.03 -4.58 -16.85
N ASP A 14 9.04 -4.68 -17.71
CA ASP A 14 8.84 -4.60 -19.14
C ASP A 14 7.80 -5.61 -19.62
N GLY A 15 6.83 -5.13 -20.40
CA GLY A 15 5.78 -5.96 -20.97
C GLY A 15 4.67 -6.36 -19.98
N LYS A 16 4.67 -5.81 -18.74
CA LYS A 16 3.73 -6.24 -17.70
C LYS A 16 2.68 -5.19 -17.37
N LEU A 17 2.57 -4.12 -18.15
CA LEU A 17 1.63 -3.04 -17.81
C LEU A 17 0.18 -3.54 -17.74
N ALA A 18 -0.26 -4.28 -18.75
CA ALA A 18 -1.66 -4.75 -18.80
C ALA A 18 -1.96 -5.69 -17.64
N GLU A 19 -1.04 -6.58 -17.28
CA GLU A 19 -1.21 -7.48 -16.17
C GLU A 19 -1.16 -6.73 -14.84
N PHE A 20 -0.27 -5.75 -14.72
CA PHE A 20 -0.24 -4.87 -13.53
C PHE A 20 -1.59 -4.19 -13.33
N GLN A 21 -2.14 -3.61 -14.41
CA GLN A 21 -3.44 -2.93 -14.34
C GLN A 21 -4.55 -3.87 -13.89
N ARG A 22 -4.55 -5.10 -14.38
CA ARG A 22 -5.54 -6.09 -14.00
C ARG A 22 -5.46 -6.43 -12.51
N VAL A 23 -4.25 -6.70 -12.01
CA VAL A 23 -4.06 -7.04 -10.59
C VAL A 23 -4.32 -5.83 -9.71
N ALA A 24 -3.87 -4.64 -10.12
CA ALA A 24 -4.13 -3.41 -9.36
C ALA A 24 -5.62 -3.12 -9.23
N SER A 25 -6.40 -3.43 -10.26
CA SER A 25 -7.86 -3.30 -10.19
C SER A 25 -8.47 -4.26 -9.18
N GLN A 26 -7.90 -5.44 -9.02
CA GLN A 26 -8.34 -6.38 -7.98
C GLN A 26 -8.03 -5.86 -6.58
N PHE A 27 -6.87 -5.23 -6.38
CA PHE A 27 -6.56 -4.55 -5.12
C PHE A 27 -7.58 -3.46 -4.80
N MET A 28 -7.91 -2.64 -5.80
CA MET A 28 -8.90 -1.57 -5.62
C MET A 28 -10.26 -2.15 -5.24
N GLN A 29 -10.66 -3.25 -5.85
CA GLN A 29 -11.92 -3.91 -5.54
C GLN A 29 -11.94 -4.43 -4.11
N VAL A 30 -10.82 -4.99 -3.63
CA VAL A 30 -10.68 -5.42 -2.23
C VAL A 30 -10.88 -4.23 -1.30
N ALA A 31 -10.21 -3.10 -1.59
CA ALA A 31 -10.35 -1.91 -0.75
C ALA A 31 -11.79 -1.42 -0.69
N ARG A 32 -12.51 -1.48 -1.82
CA ARG A 32 -13.90 -1.00 -1.88
C ARG A 32 -14.89 -1.92 -1.20
N THR A 33 -14.66 -3.24 -1.25
CA THR A 33 -15.69 -4.21 -0.85
C THR A 33 -15.39 -4.94 0.44
N LYS A 34 -14.14 -5.04 0.85
CA LYS A 34 -13.74 -5.84 2.01
C LYS A 34 -13.15 -5.03 3.15
N ASP A 35 -12.48 -3.93 2.86
CA ASP A 35 -11.84 -3.12 3.89
C ASP A 35 -12.88 -2.27 4.61
N SER A 36 -12.77 -2.18 5.94
CA SER A 36 -13.68 -1.36 6.74
C SER A 36 -13.06 -0.04 7.19
N GLY A 37 -11.74 0.07 7.16
CA GLY A 37 -11.04 1.24 7.69
C GLY A 37 -10.04 1.87 6.73
N THR A 38 -10.07 1.52 5.45
CA THR A 38 -9.25 2.16 4.44
C THR A 38 -9.91 3.46 4.03
N LEU A 39 -9.24 4.58 4.32
CA LEU A 39 -9.77 5.92 4.10
C LEU A 39 -9.40 6.47 2.74
N GLN A 40 -8.29 6.01 2.18
CA GLN A 40 -7.79 6.47 0.89
C GLN A 40 -7.00 5.33 0.25
N TYR A 41 -7.24 5.12 -1.02
CA TYR A 41 -6.47 4.14 -1.79
C TYR A 41 -6.47 4.59 -3.24
N GLU A 42 -5.36 5.20 -3.69
CA GLU A 42 -5.27 5.85 -4.99
C GLU A 42 -4.01 5.41 -5.70
N LEU A 43 -4.13 5.16 -6.98
CA LEU A 43 -3.01 4.77 -7.83
C LEU A 43 -2.83 5.84 -8.91
N TYR A 44 -1.58 6.25 -9.10
CA TYR A 44 -1.22 7.25 -10.10
C TYR A 44 -0.09 6.70 -10.96
N PHE A 45 -0.23 6.80 -12.26
CA PHE A 45 0.85 6.42 -13.17
C PHE A 45 1.73 7.62 -13.47
N SER A 46 3.04 7.35 -13.62
CA SER A 46 3.93 8.32 -14.25
C SER A 46 3.45 8.56 -15.69
N GLN A 47 3.91 9.67 -16.28
CA GLN A 47 3.43 10.08 -17.61
C GLN A 47 3.70 9.01 -18.67
N ASP A 48 4.82 8.32 -18.56
CA ASP A 48 5.19 7.24 -19.49
C ASP A 48 4.66 5.88 -19.06
N GLN A 49 3.91 5.81 -17.98
CA GLN A 49 3.31 4.59 -17.42
C GLN A 49 4.32 3.50 -17.05
N THR A 50 5.56 3.87 -16.74
CA THR A 50 6.56 2.90 -16.28
C THR A 50 6.56 2.75 -14.76
N GLU A 51 5.95 3.69 -14.04
CA GLU A 51 5.87 3.66 -12.59
C GLU A 51 4.45 3.94 -12.12
N CYS A 52 4.11 3.36 -10.98
CA CYS A 52 2.85 3.63 -10.29
C CYS A 52 3.15 4.07 -8.87
N LEU A 53 2.53 5.18 -8.47
CA LEU A 53 2.56 5.66 -7.09
C LEU A 53 1.24 5.28 -6.45
N VAL A 54 1.30 4.61 -5.28
CA VAL A 54 0.12 4.22 -4.54
C VAL A 54 0.07 5.04 -3.26
N LEU A 55 -1.03 5.74 -3.06
CA LEU A 55 -1.27 6.53 -1.85
C LEU A 55 -2.38 5.87 -1.06
N GLU A 56 -2.06 5.53 0.20
CA GLU A 56 -2.98 4.80 1.07
C GLU A 56 -3.12 5.53 2.40
N ARG A 57 -4.30 5.44 2.98
CA ARG A 57 -4.53 5.99 4.32
C ARG A 57 -5.52 5.09 5.03
N TYR A 58 -5.18 4.75 6.27
CA TYR A 58 -5.96 3.84 7.11
C TYR A 58 -6.34 4.55 8.40
N ARG A 59 -7.53 4.24 8.92
CA ARG A 59 -8.03 4.83 10.14
C ARG A 59 -7.14 4.50 11.34
N ASP A 60 -6.56 3.31 11.38
CA ASP A 60 -5.72 2.83 12.47
C ASP A 60 -4.88 1.64 12.01
N VAL A 61 -4.06 1.10 12.93
CA VAL A 61 -3.19 -0.05 12.61
C VAL A 61 -4.01 -1.29 12.26
N GLN A 62 -5.11 -1.52 12.96
CA GLN A 62 -5.97 -2.68 12.68
C GLN A 62 -6.51 -2.64 11.26
N SER A 63 -6.82 -1.45 10.76
CA SER A 63 -7.31 -1.28 9.37
C SER A 63 -6.21 -1.58 8.36
N LEU A 64 -4.97 -1.21 8.65
CA LEU A 64 -3.82 -1.57 7.81
C LEU A 64 -3.65 -3.09 7.76
N VAL A 65 -3.71 -3.75 8.91
CA VAL A 65 -3.58 -5.21 9.00
C VAL A 65 -4.74 -5.90 8.27
N GLU A 66 -5.96 -5.38 8.44
CA GLU A 66 -7.13 -5.91 7.73
C GLU A 66 -6.93 -5.85 6.23
N HIS A 67 -6.45 -4.72 5.71
CA HIS A 67 -6.20 -4.58 4.28
C HIS A 67 -5.21 -5.64 3.78
N HIS A 68 -4.09 -5.80 4.48
CA HIS A 68 -3.08 -6.80 4.10
C HIS A 68 -3.66 -8.21 4.11
N ASN A 69 -4.48 -8.55 5.10
CA ASN A 69 -5.13 -9.85 5.16
C ASN A 69 -6.13 -10.04 4.01
N ASN A 70 -6.87 -8.98 3.68
CA ASN A 70 -7.88 -9.03 2.62
C ASN A 70 -7.25 -9.20 1.23
N VAL A 71 -6.12 -8.55 0.97
CA VAL A 71 -5.45 -8.70 -0.33
C VAL A 71 -4.80 -10.08 -0.47
N GLY A 72 -4.31 -10.65 0.64
CA GLY A 72 -3.81 -12.03 0.66
C GLY A 72 -2.88 -12.37 -0.49
N GLY A 73 -3.24 -13.39 -1.25
CA GLY A 73 -2.42 -13.89 -2.36
C GLY A 73 -2.25 -12.93 -3.54
N LEU A 74 -3.08 -11.87 -3.61
CA LEU A 74 -2.92 -10.87 -4.69
C LEU A 74 -1.55 -10.18 -4.63
N MET A 75 -0.95 -10.09 -3.44
CA MET A 75 0.37 -9.48 -3.31
C MET A 75 1.41 -10.21 -4.14
N GLY A 76 1.40 -11.55 -4.11
CA GLY A 76 2.32 -12.35 -4.92
C GLY A 76 2.11 -12.13 -6.41
N ALA A 77 0.85 -12.02 -6.85
CA ALA A 77 0.54 -11.74 -8.24
C ALA A 77 1.04 -10.35 -8.65
N LEU A 78 0.88 -9.35 -7.77
CA LEU A 78 1.34 -8.00 -8.05
C LEU A 78 2.87 -7.97 -8.23
N LEU A 79 3.60 -8.65 -7.36
CA LEU A 79 5.07 -8.63 -7.37
C LEU A 79 5.67 -9.31 -8.60
N LYS A 80 4.88 -10.08 -9.34
CA LYS A 80 5.31 -10.61 -10.65
C LYS A 80 5.31 -9.53 -11.72
N THR A 81 4.58 -8.44 -11.52
CA THR A 81 4.41 -7.38 -12.52
C THR A 81 5.23 -6.14 -12.22
N CYS A 82 5.75 -6.00 -11.02
CA CYS A 82 6.47 -4.79 -10.61
C CYS A 82 7.44 -5.08 -9.48
N ALA A 83 8.31 -4.10 -9.24
CA ALA A 83 9.20 -4.08 -8.09
C ALA A 83 9.19 -2.67 -7.52
N GLY A 84 9.40 -2.54 -6.22
CA GLY A 84 9.38 -1.19 -5.66
C GLY A 84 9.66 -1.15 -4.17
N SER A 85 9.35 -0.01 -3.59
CA SER A 85 9.55 0.27 -2.18
C SER A 85 8.29 0.88 -1.59
N SER A 86 8.13 0.71 -0.28
CA SER A 86 6.98 1.25 0.45
C SER A 86 7.45 1.92 1.72
N GLU A 87 6.74 2.97 2.08
CA GLU A 87 6.97 3.73 3.30
C GLU A 87 5.65 3.90 4.02
N VAL A 88 5.71 3.86 5.35
CA VAL A 88 4.54 4.07 6.19
C VAL A 88 4.83 5.24 7.11
N CYS A 89 3.89 6.16 7.21
CA CYS A 89 3.96 7.32 8.10
C CYS A 89 2.92 7.15 9.21
N GLY A 90 3.38 7.23 10.44
CA GLY A 90 2.48 7.10 11.60
C GLY A 90 3.23 7.10 12.90
N THR A 91 2.49 7.18 14.00
CA THR A 91 3.08 7.10 15.34
C THR A 91 3.61 5.69 15.57
N ALA A 92 4.85 5.60 16.06
CA ALA A 92 5.54 4.32 16.27
C ALA A 92 4.99 3.61 17.52
N THR A 93 3.74 3.19 17.47
CA THR A 93 3.15 2.37 18.53
C THR A 93 3.69 0.95 18.46
N PRO A 94 3.64 0.18 19.57
CA PRO A 94 4.03 -1.23 19.53
C PRO A 94 3.25 -2.02 18.48
N GLU A 95 1.97 -1.71 18.28
CA GLU A 95 1.14 -2.40 17.29
C GLU A 95 1.64 -2.13 15.87
N LEU A 96 1.99 -0.87 15.55
CA LEU A 96 2.48 -0.54 14.23
C LEU A 96 3.85 -1.16 13.97
N ILE A 97 4.75 -1.08 14.95
CA ILE A 97 6.07 -1.71 14.83
C ILE A 97 5.92 -3.20 14.58
N LYS A 98 5.02 -3.86 15.32
CA LYS A 98 4.76 -5.28 15.14
C LYS A 98 4.18 -5.59 13.75
N ALA A 99 3.25 -4.76 13.28
CA ALA A 99 2.61 -4.96 11.97
C ALA A 99 3.63 -4.87 10.83
N LEU A 100 4.66 -4.05 10.97
CA LEU A 100 5.69 -3.86 9.94
C LEU A 100 6.89 -4.79 10.12
N ASN A 101 6.93 -5.56 11.21
CA ASN A 101 8.06 -6.43 11.50
C ASN A 101 8.24 -7.48 10.42
N GLY A 102 9.50 -7.68 10.00
CA GLY A 102 9.82 -8.65 8.95
C GLY A 102 9.55 -8.17 7.53
N SER A 103 8.99 -6.96 7.36
CA SER A 103 8.79 -6.37 6.04
C SER A 103 9.96 -5.44 5.69
N SER A 104 10.04 -5.05 4.42
CA SER A 104 11.02 -4.06 3.96
C SER A 104 10.46 -2.64 4.03
N VAL A 105 9.27 -2.46 4.58
CA VAL A 105 8.61 -1.15 4.70
C VAL A 105 9.35 -0.30 5.71
N GLN A 106 9.68 0.93 5.32
CA GLN A 106 10.34 1.88 6.21
C GLN A 106 9.30 2.72 6.93
N LEU A 107 9.44 2.84 8.26
CA LEU A 107 8.54 3.64 9.09
C LEU A 107 9.09 5.05 9.28
N PHE A 108 8.24 6.04 9.01
CA PHE A 108 8.52 7.45 9.26
C PHE A 108 7.54 7.96 10.30
N THR A 109 8.06 8.56 11.37
CA THR A 109 7.24 9.05 12.47
C THR A 109 7.04 10.56 12.37
N PRO A 110 5.94 11.10 12.91
CA PRO A 110 5.67 12.53 12.79
C PRO A 110 6.76 13.36 13.47
N TYR A 111 7.19 14.41 12.80
CA TYR A 111 8.04 15.45 13.38
C TYR A 111 7.21 16.71 13.64
N GLN A 112 6.52 17.18 12.61
CA GLN A 112 5.61 18.31 12.71
C GLN A 112 4.40 18.05 11.84
N THR A 113 3.23 18.40 12.36
CA THR A 113 1.97 18.34 11.61
C THR A 113 1.22 19.65 11.81
N LEU A 114 0.40 20.01 10.83
CA LEU A 114 -0.45 21.19 10.92
C LEU A 114 -1.65 20.92 11.80
#